data_40ac53daa3695646cd808964a9186bfe
#
_entry.id   40ac53daa3695646cd808964a9186bfe
#
_cell.length_a   1.000
_cell.length_b   1.000
_cell.length_c   1.000
_cell.angle_alpha   90.00
_cell.angle_beta   90.00
_cell.angle_gamma   90.00
#
_symmetry.space_group_name_H-M   'P 1'
#
loop_
_entity.id
_entity.type
_entity.pdbx_description
1 polymer ?
#
loop_
_entity_poly.entity_id
_entity_poly.type
_entity_poly.pdbx_seq_one_letter_code
_entity_poly.pdbx_strand_id
1 'polypeptide(L)'
;MKNLKTILLTGATGFLGSHLLNNLLKNGYEVIILIRSSSNLWRIENLVSLVTTYNIDKCDLDLVFKRHKIDIVIHTACKYARNECSMIDVVDSNLMYGLRLLEACRRFKTKLFINTGSLLPRDVDGYSLSK
;
A
#
# COMPACT_ATOMS: atom_id res chain seq x y z
N MET A 1 24.56 15.51 -2.66
CA MET A 1 23.52 14.59 -3.17
C MET A 1 22.31 14.65 -2.25
N LYS A 2 21.12 14.95 -2.77
CA LYS A 2 19.88 14.76 -1.99
C LYS A 2 19.74 13.26 -1.72
N ASN A 3 19.76 12.89 -0.46
CA ASN A 3 19.44 11.51 -0.06
C ASN A 3 17.94 11.30 -0.36
N LEU A 4 17.63 10.73 -1.52
CA LEU A 4 16.26 10.47 -1.95
C LEU A 4 15.63 9.53 -0.93
N LYS A 5 14.49 9.92 -0.36
CA LYS A 5 13.74 9.03 0.53
C LYS A 5 13.04 7.97 -0.29
N THR A 6 13.13 6.74 0.17
CA THR A 6 12.44 5.60 -0.43
C THR A 6 11.07 5.42 0.23
N ILE A 7 10.02 5.42 -0.56
CA ILE A 7 8.63 5.29 -0.12
C ILE A 7 8.06 3.97 -0.62
N LEU A 8 7.52 3.17 0.28
CA LEU A 8 6.70 2.00 -0.06
C LEU A 8 5.23 2.44 -0.10
N LEU A 9 4.59 2.29 -1.25
CA LEU A 9 3.19 2.63 -1.47
C LEU A 9 2.38 1.38 -1.75
N THR A 10 1.34 1.14 -0.96
CA THR A 10 0.33 0.12 -1.24
C THR A 10 -0.92 0.77 -1.84
N GLY A 11 -1.68 0.02 -2.62
CA GLY A 11 -2.87 0.55 -3.27
C GLY A 11 -2.60 1.52 -4.43
N ALA A 12 -1.39 1.49 -4.99
CA ALA A 12 -0.97 2.37 -6.09
C ALA A 12 -1.86 2.27 -7.34
N THR A 13 -2.55 1.16 -7.54
CA THR A 13 -3.46 0.94 -8.68
C THR A 13 -4.87 1.50 -8.46
N GLY A 14 -5.20 1.91 -7.23
CA GLY A 14 -6.46 2.55 -6.89
C GLY A 14 -6.49 4.03 -7.28
N PHE A 15 -7.66 4.68 -7.07
CA PHE A 15 -7.83 6.09 -7.39
C PHE A 15 -6.85 6.97 -6.61
N LEU A 16 -6.91 6.93 -5.27
CA LEU A 16 -6.01 7.73 -4.42
C LEU A 16 -4.54 7.37 -4.64
N GLY A 17 -4.23 6.07 -4.64
CA GLY A 17 -2.85 5.60 -4.76
C GLY A 17 -2.19 5.98 -6.08
N SER A 18 -2.90 5.98 -7.20
CA SER A 18 -2.37 6.39 -8.50
C SER A 18 -2.02 7.89 -8.56
N HIS A 19 -2.86 8.72 -7.95
CA HIS A 19 -2.57 10.16 -7.84
C HIS A 19 -1.39 10.43 -6.90
N LEU A 20 -1.31 9.72 -5.78
CA LEU A 20 -0.16 9.80 -4.88
C LEU A 20 1.13 9.37 -5.58
N LEU A 21 1.11 8.24 -6.29
CA LEU A 21 2.27 7.74 -7.03
C LEU A 21 2.82 8.80 -7.99
N ASN A 22 1.95 9.39 -8.81
CA ASN A 22 2.34 10.43 -9.74
C ASN A 22 2.96 11.65 -9.03
N ASN A 23 2.37 12.07 -7.92
CA ASN A 23 2.87 13.20 -7.15
C ASN A 23 4.23 12.91 -6.49
N LEU A 24 4.40 11.72 -5.91
CA LEU A 24 5.65 11.29 -5.31
C LEU A 24 6.79 11.27 -6.33
N LEU A 25 6.56 10.70 -7.52
CA LEU A 25 7.54 10.67 -8.60
C LEU A 25 7.92 12.09 -9.07
N LYS A 26 6.94 12.98 -9.25
CA LYS A 26 7.19 14.39 -9.61
C LYS A 26 8.03 15.13 -8.57
N ASN A 27 7.94 14.75 -7.30
CA ASN A 27 8.73 15.33 -6.23
C ASN A 27 10.08 14.62 -6.01
N GLY A 28 10.45 13.68 -6.88
CA GLY A 28 11.75 13.04 -6.88
C GLY A 28 11.95 11.99 -5.79
N TYR A 29 10.86 11.39 -5.27
CA TYR A 29 10.98 10.25 -4.35
C TYR A 29 11.27 8.96 -5.13
N GLU A 30 12.06 8.08 -4.54
CA GLU A 30 12.14 6.69 -4.99
C GLU A 30 10.91 5.93 -4.48
N VAL A 31 10.15 5.33 -5.38
CA VAL A 31 8.90 4.67 -4.99
C VAL A 31 8.93 3.17 -5.31
N ILE A 32 8.56 2.39 -4.30
CA ILE A 32 8.32 0.96 -4.42
C ILE A 32 6.82 0.75 -4.29
N ILE A 33 6.21 0.01 -5.19
CA ILE A 33 4.80 -0.32 -5.12
C ILE A 33 4.58 -1.81 -4.88
N LEU A 34 3.57 -2.10 -4.07
CA LEU A 34 3.09 -3.46 -3.85
C LEU A 34 1.80 -3.67 -4.63
N ILE A 35 1.79 -4.67 -5.49
CA ILE A 35 0.61 -5.06 -6.28
C ILE A 35 0.25 -6.52 -5.99
N ARG A 36 -0.96 -6.92 -6.39
CA ARG A 36 -1.41 -8.32 -6.44
C ARG A 36 -1.44 -8.82 -7.87
N SER A 37 -1.46 -10.13 -8.07
CA SER A 37 -1.61 -10.73 -9.40
C SER A 37 -2.90 -10.29 -10.12
N SER A 38 -3.96 -9.96 -9.35
CA SER A 38 -5.24 -9.45 -9.83
C SER A 38 -5.28 -7.93 -10.03
N SER A 39 -4.21 -7.19 -9.74
CA SER A 39 -4.20 -5.73 -9.85
C SER A 39 -4.31 -5.28 -11.29
N ASN A 40 -5.22 -4.35 -11.56
CA ASN A 40 -5.33 -3.69 -12.86
C ASN A 40 -4.44 -2.45 -12.90
N LEU A 41 -3.49 -2.42 -13.80
CA LEU A 41 -2.45 -1.39 -13.87
C LEU A 41 -2.82 -0.17 -14.72
N TRP A 42 -3.99 -0.11 -15.32
CA TRP A 42 -4.35 0.92 -16.31
C TRP A 42 -4.16 2.36 -15.81
N ARG A 43 -4.39 2.63 -14.51
CA ARG A 43 -4.22 3.98 -13.93
C ARG A 43 -2.76 4.42 -13.81
N ILE A 44 -1.84 3.45 -13.76
CA ILE A 44 -0.41 3.68 -13.54
C ILE A 44 0.45 3.16 -14.68
N GLU A 45 -0.14 2.78 -15.79
CA GLU A 45 0.51 2.17 -16.95
C GLU A 45 1.78 2.94 -17.37
N ASN A 46 1.69 4.26 -17.45
CA ASN A 46 2.81 5.13 -17.82
C ASN A 46 3.85 5.34 -16.70
N LEU A 47 3.56 4.87 -15.48
CA LEU A 47 4.41 5.09 -14.30
C LEU A 47 5.12 3.82 -13.83
N VAL A 48 4.65 2.64 -14.26
CA VAL A 48 5.18 1.35 -13.80
C VAL A 48 6.67 1.20 -14.07
N SER A 49 7.14 1.69 -15.23
CA SER A 49 8.55 1.65 -15.59
C SER A 49 9.46 2.55 -14.75
N LEU A 50 8.88 3.49 -14.02
CA LEU A 50 9.58 4.47 -13.17
C LEU A 50 9.70 4.04 -11.71
N VAL A 51 9.14 2.89 -11.34
CA VAL A 51 9.06 2.41 -9.95
C VAL A 51 9.54 0.97 -9.82
N THR A 52 9.94 0.60 -8.62
CA THR A 52 10.17 -0.80 -8.28
C THR A 52 8.85 -1.45 -7.90
N THR A 53 8.51 -2.55 -8.57
CA THR A 53 7.23 -3.25 -8.36
C THR A 53 7.45 -4.63 -7.76
N TYR A 54 6.71 -4.95 -6.69
CA TYR A 54 6.65 -6.29 -6.11
C TYR A 54 5.22 -6.82 -6.12
N ASN A 55 5.08 -8.08 -6.51
CA ASN A 55 3.81 -8.80 -6.41
C ASN A 55 3.76 -9.56 -5.07
N ILE A 56 2.89 -9.12 -4.16
CA ILE A 56 2.77 -9.68 -2.81
C ILE A 56 2.17 -11.08 -2.76
N ASP A 57 1.54 -11.55 -3.84
CA ASP A 57 1.07 -12.94 -3.92
C ASP A 57 2.23 -13.92 -4.22
N LYS A 58 3.37 -13.39 -4.66
CA LYS A 58 4.55 -14.17 -5.08
C LYS A 58 5.83 -13.86 -4.30
N CYS A 59 5.80 -12.85 -3.47
CA CYS A 59 6.97 -12.34 -2.76
C CYS A 59 6.64 -12.09 -1.30
N ASP A 60 7.53 -12.53 -0.42
CA ASP A 60 7.44 -12.23 1.01
C ASP A 60 7.68 -10.73 1.25
N LEU A 61 6.84 -10.14 2.09
CA LEU A 61 6.95 -8.73 2.48
C LEU A 61 8.31 -8.42 3.11
N ASP A 62 8.82 -9.30 3.95
CA ASP A 62 10.14 -9.14 4.59
C ASP A 62 11.28 -9.05 3.58
N LEU A 63 11.16 -9.73 2.43
CA LEU A 63 12.15 -9.66 1.38
C LEU A 63 12.26 -8.24 0.80
N VAL A 64 11.12 -7.56 0.64
CA VAL A 64 11.09 -6.17 0.17
C VAL A 64 11.85 -5.26 1.13
N PHE A 65 11.56 -5.37 2.43
CA PHE A 65 12.22 -4.57 3.46
C PHE A 65 13.72 -4.91 3.64
N LYS A 66 14.11 -6.15 3.38
CA LYS A 66 15.54 -6.55 3.41
C LYS A 66 16.32 -5.98 2.23
N ARG A 67 15.70 -5.87 1.07
CA ARG A 67 16.34 -5.38 -0.16
C ARG A 67 16.42 -3.86 -0.24
N HIS A 68 15.51 -3.17 0.44
CA HIS A 68 15.36 -1.72 0.36
C HIS A 68 15.30 -1.08 1.73
N LYS A 69 16.06 -0.02 1.92
CA LYS A 69 15.92 0.84 3.11
C LYS A 69 14.70 1.74 2.90
N ILE A 70 13.57 1.30 3.41
CA ILE A 70 12.30 2.03 3.28
C ILE A 70 12.21 3.09 4.40
N ASP A 71 12.14 4.36 4.02
CA ASP A 71 12.01 5.47 4.97
C ASP A 71 10.57 5.72 5.38
N ILE A 72 9.62 5.57 4.44
CA ILE A 72 8.20 5.89 4.65
C ILE A 72 7.36 4.78 4.02
N VAL A 73 6.33 4.35 4.73
CA VAL A 73 5.26 3.51 4.17
C VAL A 73 3.97 4.32 4.10
N ILE A 74 3.33 4.34 2.93
CA ILE A 74 2.00 4.92 2.72
C ILE A 74 1.06 3.78 2.34
N HIS A 75 0.11 3.50 3.23
CA HIS A 75 -0.84 2.40 3.08
C HIS A 75 -2.21 2.92 2.66
N THR A 76 -2.54 2.77 1.37
CA THR A 76 -3.84 3.15 0.81
C THR A 76 -4.64 1.95 0.30
N ALA A 77 -4.07 0.76 0.30
CA ALA A 77 -4.77 -0.44 -0.12
C ALA A 77 -5.95 -0.73 0.80
N CYS A 78 -7.11 -0.97 0.20
CA CYS A 78 -8.32 -1.37 0.91
C CYS A 78 -9.21 -2.22 0.01
N LYS A 79 -10.10 -2.97 0.64
CA LYS A 79 -11.14 -3.75 -0.01
C LYS A 79 -12.49 -3.25 0.48
N TYR A 80 -13.35 -2.85 -0.44
CA TYR A 80 -14.72 -2.47 -0.10
C TYR A 80 -15.58 -3.72 0.08
N ALA A 81 -16.46 -3.70 1.08
CA ALA A 81 -17.45 -4.75 1.31
C ALA A 81 -18.60 -4.66 0.30
N ARG A 82 -18.27 -4.81 -0.99
CA ARG A 82 -19.27 -4.79 -2.10
C ARG A 82 -19.34 -6.17 -2.71
N ASN A 83 -20.57 -6.59 -3.06
CA ASN A 83 -20.85 -7.89 -3.71
C ASN A 83 -20.21 -9.05 -2.92
N GLU A 84 -20.55 -10.22 -3.08
CA GLU A 84 -20.11 -11.53 -2.55
C GLU A 84 -18.77 -11.60 -1.73
N CYS A 85 -18.30 -10.47 -1.23
CA CYS A 85 -17.06 -10.38 -0.46
C CYS A 85 -17.31 -10.81 0.98
N SER A 86 -16.61 -11.84 1.44
CA SER A 86 -16.74 -12.25 2.84
C SER A 86 -16.19 -11.19 3.80
N MET A 87 -16.76 -11.12 5.01
CA MET A 87 -16.22 -10.26 6.07
C MET A 87 -14.76 -10.59 6.38
N ILE A 88 -14.38 -11.86 6.31
CA ILE A 88 -13.00 -12.32 6.55
C ILE A 88 -12.06 -11.69 5.53
N ASP A 89 -12.41 -11.69 4.26
CA ASP A 89 -11.60 -11.08 3.20
C ASP A 89 -11.43 -9.56 3.41
N VAL A 90 -12.48 -8.89 3.87
CA VAL A 90 -12.44 -7.46 4.16
C VAL A 90 -11.51 -7.17 5.34
N VAL A 91 -11.64 -7.93 6.42
CA VAL A 91 -10.79 -7.81 7.61
C VAL A 91 -9.34 -8.15 7.30
N ASP A 92 -9.08 -9.23 6.56
CA ASP A 92 -7.71 -9.59 6.17
C ASP A 92 -7.06 -8.51 5.31
N SER A 93 -7.79 -7.97 4.35
CA SER A 93 -7.27 -6.93 3.45
C SER A 93 -7.09 -5.57 4.14
N ASN A 94 -8.04 -5.15 4.97
CA ASN A 94 -8.06 -3.79 5.52
C ASN A 94 -7.38 -3.69 6.89
N LEU A 95 -7.44 -4.74 7.71
CA LEU A 95 -6.86 -4.74 9.04
C LEU A 95 -5.57 -5.55 9.09
N MET A 96 -5.64 -6.85 8.78
CA MET A 96 -4.48 -7.73 8.95
C MET A 96 -3.31 -7.37 8.06
N TYR A 97 -3.56 -6.99 6.82
CA TYR A 97 -2.50 -6.56 5.91
C TYR A 97 -1.81 -5.27 6.40
N GLY A 98 -2.59 -4.29 6.88
CA GLY A 98 -2.04 -3.08 7.51
C GLY A 98 -1.19 -3.37 8.74
N LEU A 99 -1.64 -4.31 9.60
CA LEU A 99 -0.87 -4.74 10.77
C LEU A 99 0.44 -5.44 10.38
N ARG A 100 0.43 -6.31 9.38
CA ARG A 100 1.66 -6.97 8.87
C ARG A 100 2.67 -5.93 8.34
N LEU A 101 2.19 -4.92 7.62
CA LEU A 101 3.03 -3.80 7.15
C LEU A 101 3.61 -3.01 8.32
N LEU A 102 2.79 -2.67 9.31
CA LEU A 102 3.22 -1.92 10.50
C LEU A 102 4.27 -2.70 11.29
N GLU A 103 4.09 -4.00 11.42
CA GLU A 103 5.05 -4.90 12.09
C GLU A 103 6.38 -4.97 11.34
N ALA A 104 6.34 -5.06 10.01
CA ALA A 104 7.54 -4.98 9.18
C ALA A 104 8.23 -3.60 9.35
N CYS A 105 7.48 -2.50 9.35
CA CYS A 105 8.03 -1.17 9.63
C CYS A 105 8.78 -1.11 10.97
N ARG A 106 8.21 -1.69 12.02
CA ARG A 106 8.83 -1.76 13.34
C ARG A 106 10.14 -2.58 13.31
N ARG A 107 10.12 -3.75 12.68
CA ARG A 107 11.30 -4.65 12.60
C ARG A 107 12.44 -4.01 11.80
N PHE A 108 12.12 -3.35 10.69
CA PHE A 108 13.10 -2.74 9.80
C PHE A 108 13.34 -1.24 10.06
N LYS A 109 12.80 -0.71 11.16
CA LYS A 109 13.01 0.67 11.63
C LYS A 109 12.65 1.73 10.59
N THR A 110 11.53 1.53 9.88
CA THR A 110 10.94 2.54 9.02
C THR A 110 10.51 3.76 9.84
N LYS A 111 10.82 4.96 9.35
CA LYS A 111 10.66 6.20 10.13
C LYS A 111 9.21 6.66 10.26
N LEU A 112 8.39 6.39 9.24
CA LEU A 112 7.02 6.88 9.18
C LEU A 112 6.11 5.86 8.50
N PHE A 113 4.96 5.60 9.12
CA PHE A 113 3.87 4.81 8.57
C PHE A 113 2.61 5.69 8.51
N ILE A 114 2.08 5.87 7.30
CA ILE A 114 0.86 6.64 7.04
C ILE A 114 -0.23 5.66 6.60
N ASN A 115 -1.31 5.60 7.37
CA ASN A 115 -2.47 4.78 7.03
C ASN A 115 -3.66 5.67 6.65
N THR A 116 -4.39 5.28 5.61
CA THR A 116 -5.66 5.93 5.25
C THR A 116 -6.80 5.31 6.06
N GLY A 117 -7.49 6.14 6.82
CA GLY A 117 -8.67 5.74 7.59
C GLY A 117 -9.98 6.01 6.84
N SER A 118 -11.09 5.91 7.56
CA SER A 118 -12.43 6.26 7.09
C SER A 118 -13.14 7.13 8.12
N LEU A 119 -13.97 8.06 7.66
CA LEU A 119 -14.87 8.86 8.49
C LEU A 119 -16.27 8.22 8.63
N LEU A 120 -16.51 7.10 7.95
CA LEU A 120 -17.78 6.38 8.08
C LEU A 120 -17.96 5.87 9.51
N PRO A 121 -19.17 5.95 10.07
CA PRO A 121 -19.49 5.29 11.34
C PRO A 121 -19.17 3.80 11.26
N ARG A 122 -18.62 3.24 12.35
CA ARG A 122 -18.13 1.84 12.35
C ARG A 122 -19.22 0.79 12.21
N ASP A 123 -20.45 1.15 12.45
CA ASP A 123 -21.63 0.28 12.39
C ASP A 123 -22.33 0.25 11.04
N VAL A 124 -21.80 0.98 10.03
CA VAL A 124 -22.42 1.04 8.69
C VAL A 124 -22.22 -0.26 7.91
N ASP A 125 -20.99 -0.77 7.87
CA ASP A 125 -20.65 -1.99 7.13
C ASP A 125 -19.31 -2.60 7.57
N GLY A 126 -18.95 -3.73 6.99
CA GLY A 126 -17.68 -4.39 7.25
C GLY A 126 -16.45 -3.58 6.85
N TYR A 127 -16.57 -2.72 5.85
CA TYR A 127 -15.49 -1.82 5.46
C TYR A 127 -15.21 -0.80 6.55
N SER A 128 -16.23 -0.10 7.04
CA SER A 128 -16.09 0.91 8.09
C SER A 128 -15.59 0.31 9.40
N LEU A 129 -16.04 -0.90 9.73
CA LEU A 129 -15.57 -1.63 10.92
C LEU A 129 -14.08 -1.99 10.84
N SER A 130 -13.57 -2.31 9.64
CA SER A 130 -12.19 -2.77 9.40
C SER A 130 -11.17 -1.65 9.19
N LYS A 131 -11.61 -0.40 9.14
CA LYS A 131 -10.77 0.79 8.92
C LYS A 131 -10.57 1.58 10.20
#